data_1255334e86cc2a53af19dd55d71ea462
#
_entry.id   1255334e86cc2a53af19dd55d71ea462
#
_cell.length_a   1.000
_cell.length_b   1.000
_cell.length_c   1.000
_cell.angle_alpha   90.00
_cell.angle_beta   90.00
_cell.angle_gamma   90.00
#
_symmetry.space_group_name_H-M   'P 1'
#
loop_
_entity.id
_entity.type
_entity.pdbx_description
1 polymer ?
#
loop_
_entity_poly.entity_id
_entity_poly.type
_entity_poly.pdbx_seq_one_letter_code
_entity_poly.pdbx_strand_id
1 'polypeptide(L)'
;LPDFEKVNEFARKALVNILCNTKGNSLSPISGTGVFINPKGIILTNAHIGQYFLLKDFKEKDNVSCVVRVGSPAQPTYNVELMYISPNWVKDNRSVLKSYNPTGTGENDFAFLRVTGTINGDKLPENFPYVVPNIREYIEKKEPVLLVSYPAGFLGGQSILQNLNIASSITEIQDYFTFKGPTIDLLSVGGTIVSQKGSSGGAVVDKFVSLLGIISTSSNGDTTSQRELRAITLAHINRALQIE
;
A
#
# COMPACT_ATOMS: atom_id res chain seq x y z
N LEU A 1 27.67 2.75 3.65
CA LEU A 1 26.22 2.57 3.63
C LEU A 1 25.65 3.33 2.44
N PRO A 2 24.68 2.77 1.70
CA PRO A 2 23.97 3.52 0.66
C PRO A 2 23.38 4.82 1.23
N ASP A 3 23.31 5.86 0.39
CA ASP A 3 22.72 7.15 0.79
C ASP A 3 21.19 7.04 0.85
N PHE A 4 20.69 6.37 1.92
CA PHE A 4 19.25 6.22 2.13
C PHE A 4 18.52 7.54 2.46
N GLU A 5 19.23 8.62 2.73
CA GLU A 5 18.60 9.93 2.89
C GLU A 5 17.96 10.39 1.58
N LYS A 6 18.71 10.30 0.48
CA LYS A 6 18.16 10.60 -0.87
C LYS A 6 17.07 9.63 -1.29
N VAL A 7 17.28 8.31 -1.05
CA VAL A 7 16.24 7.30 -1.32
C VAL A 7 14.94 7.65 -0.60
N ASN A 8 15.04 8.02 0.68
CA ASN A 8 13.90 8.43 1.49
C ASN A 8 13.21 9.69 0.96
N GLU A 9 13.97 10.70 0.56
CA GLU A 9 13.41 11.94 -0.01
C GLU A 9 12.58 11.64 -1.27
N PHE A 10 13.09 10.84 -2.20
CA PHE A 10 12.39 10.46 -3.42
C PHE A 10 11.18 9.58 -3.14
N ALA A 11 11.34 8.54 -2.33
CA ALA A 11 10.27 7.60 -2.03
C ALA A 11 9.08 8.29 -1.34
N ARG A 12 9.33 9.18 -0.38
CA ARG A 12 8.27 9.93 0.33
C ARG A 12 7.42 10.80 -0.60
N LYS A 13 8.00 11.38 -1.64
CA LYS A 13 7.27 12.19 -2.63
C LYS A 13 6.30 11.36 -3.46
N ALA A 14 6.61 10.08 -3.67
CA ALA A 14 5.78 9.16 -4.45
C ALA A 14 4.70 8.47 -3.63
N LEU A 15 4.67 8.64 -2.29
CA LEU A 15 3.66 8.02 -1.45
C LEU A 15 2.38 8.83 -1.40
N VAL A 16 1.28 8.08 -1.29
CA VAL A 16 -0.05 8.62 -1.02
C VAL A 16 -0.70 7.87 0.14
N ASN A 17 -1.56 8.55 0.87
CA ASN A 17 -2.51 7.91 1.76
C ASN A 17 -3.85 7.78 1.05
N ILE A 18 -4.48 6.62 1.18
CA ILE A 18 -5.82 6.34 0.68
C ILE A 18 -6.73 6.26 1.90
N LEU A 19 -7.68 7.20 2.00
CA LEU A 19 -8.66 7.24 3.06
C LEU A 19 -10.04 6.99 2.48
N CYS A 20 -10.72 5.93 2.92
CA CYS A 20 -12.08 5.63 2.56
C CYS A 20 -12.98 5.74 3.80
N ASN A 21 -13.93 6.65 3.74
CA ASN A 21 -14.97 6.81 4.75
C ASN A 21 -16.24 6.08 4.32
N THR A 22 -17.04 5.66 5.30
CA THR A 22 -18.28 4.92 5.09
C THR A 22 -19.43 5.61 5.82
N LYS A 23 -20.63 5.56 5.25
CA LYS A 23 -21.85 5.99 5.93
C LYS A 23 -22.37 4.84 6.80
N GLY A 24 -22.84 5.16 7.99
CA GLY A 24 -23.43 4.16 8.90
C GLY A 24 -22.41 3.11 9.38
N ASN A 25 -22.91 1.97 9.85
CA ASN A 25 -22.12 0.90 10.48
C ASN A 25 -21.97 -0.35 9.60
N SER A 26 -22.25 -0.25 8.30
CA SER A 26 -22.24 -1.43 7.42
C SER A 26 -20.84 -1.89 7.05
N LEU A 27 -19.89 -0.97 7.01
CA LEU A 27 -18.46 -1.18 6.76
C LEU A 27 -17.66 -0.27 7.67
N SER A 28 -16.48 -0.71 8.08
CA SER A 28 -15.53 0.14 8.81
C SER A 28 -14.76 1.04 7.83
N PRO A 29 -14.50 2.31 8.16
CA PRO A 29 -13.60 3.14 7.37
C PRO A 29 -12.20 2.55 7.34
N ILE A 30 -11.45 2.81 6.27
CA ILE A 30 -10.08 2.34 6.12
C ILE A 30 -9.12 3.48 5.77
N SER A 31 -7.92 3.40 6.33
CA SER A 31 -6.78 4.21 5.94
C SER A 31 -5.64 3.29 5.52
N GLY A 32 -5.10 3.49 4.33
CA GLY A 32 -4.01 2.70 3.79
C GLY A 32 -3.00 3.58 3.05
N THR A 33 -1.98 2.95 2.54
CA THR A 33 -0.91 3.58 1.76
C THR A 33 -0.99 3.14 0.30
N GLY A 34 -0.55 3.98 -0.60
CA GLY A 34 -0.29 3.65 -1.99
C GLY A 34 0.99 4.32 -2.46
N VAL A 35 1.50 3.90 -3.58
CA VAL A 35 2.71 4.44 -4.18
C VAL A 35 2.50 4.71 -5.67
N PHE A 36 2.85 5.91 -6.13
CA PHE A 36 2.91 6.21 -7.55
C PHE A 36 4.02 5.39 -8.21
N ILE A 37 3.69 4.66 -9.27
CA ILE A 37 4.60 3.75 -9.98
C ILE A 37 4.96 4.22 -11.39
N ASN A 38 4.37 5.31 -11.85
CA ASN A 38 4.70 5.94 -13.12
C ASN A 38 4.33 7.44 -13.13
N PRO A 39 4.85 8.21 -14.10
CA PRO A 39 4.58 9.65 -14.16
C PRO A 39 3.14 10.02 -14.57
N LYS A 40 2.30 9.04 -14.95
CA LYS A 40 0.91 9.27 -15.40
C LYS A 40 -0.11 9.18 -14.25
N GLY A 41 0.34 9.06 -13.00
CA GLY A 41 -0.54 9.04 -11.84
C GLY A 41 -1.19 7.67 -11.58
N ILE A 42 -0.53 6.57 -11.94
CA ILE A 42 -0.94 5.22 -11.54
C ILE A 42 -0.39 4.93 -10.15
N ILE A 43 -1.27 4.52 -9.25
CA ILE A 43 -0.98 4.18 -7.86
C ILE A 43 -1.13 2.68 -7.67
N LEU A 44 -0.11 2.04 -7.10
CA LEU A 44 -0.17 0.66 -6.63
C LEU A 44 -0.50 0.65 -5.13
N THR A 45 -1.44 -0.20 -4.73
CA THR A 45 -1.86 -0.42 -3.35
C THR A 45 -2.31 -1.86 -3.16
N ASN A 46 -2.80 -2.23 -1.97
CA ASN A 46 -3.37 -3.56 -1.74
C ASN A 46 -4.81 -3.68 -2.26
N ALA A 47 -5.21 -4.90 -2.61
CA ALA A 47 -6.58 -5.21 -3.02
C ALA A 47 -7.58 -5.00 -1.88
N HIS A 48 -7.20 -5.31 -0.62
CA HIS A 48 -8.09 -5.07 0.52
C HIS A 48 -8.38 -3.58 0.78
N ILE A 49 -7.57 -2.67 0.22
CA ILE A 49 -7.84 -1.22 0.18
C ILE A 49 -8.62 -0.89 -1.10
N GLY A 50 -8.16 -1.37 -2.25
CA GLY A 50 -8.76 -1.11 -3.56
C GLY A 50 -10.21 -1.57 -3.68
N GLN A 51 -10.62 -2.61 -2.96
CA GLN A 51 -12.01 -3.10 -2.96
C GLN A 51 -13.04 -2.05 -2.51
N TYR A 52 -12.65 -1.07 -1.70
CA TYR A 52 -13.55 -0.01 -1.23
C TYR A 52 -14.13 0.82 -2.40
N PHE A 53 -13.41 0.91 -3.50
CA PHE A 53 -13.89 1.56 -4.73
C PHE A 53 -15.02 0.77 -5.41
N LEU A 54 -15.05 -0.57 -5.27
CA LEU A 54 -16.14 -1.42 -5.73
C LEU A 54 -17.39 -1.30 -4.85
N LEU A 55 -17.23 -0.83 -3.62
CA LEU A 55 -18.26 -0.77 -2.60
C LEU A 55 -18.91 0.61 -2.50
N LYS A 56 -18.66 1.51 -3.46
CA LYS A 56 -19.17 2.88 -3.45
C LYS A 56 -20.65 2.96 -3.08
N ASP A 57 -21.48 2.15 -3.72
CA ASP A 57 -22.93 2.13 -3.54
C ASP A 57 -23.42 0.88 -2.76
N PHE A 58 -22.54 0.25 -1.96
CA PHE A 58 -22.88 -0.93 -1.19
C PHE A 58 -23.95 -0.60 -0.14
N LYS A 59 -25.12 -1.26 -0.21
CA LYS A 59 -26.36 -1.07 0.57
C LYS A 59 -27.07 0.27 0.37
N GLU A 60 -26.39 1.36 0.11
CA GLU A 60 -26.97 2.66 -0.16
C GLU A 60 -26.08 3.47 -1.09
N LYS A 61 -26.68 4.41 -1.81
CA LYS A 61 -25.96 5.28 -2.74
C LYS A 61 -24.90 6.11 -2.02
N ASP A 62 -23.71 6.16 -2.60
CA ASP A 62 -22.55 6.89 -2.09
C ASP A 62 -22.20 6.49 -0.63
N ASN A 63 -22.37 5.22 -0.27
CA ASN A 63 -22.02 4.69 1.05
C ASN A 63 -20.53 4.80 1.34
N VAL A 64 -19.68 4.55 0.34
CA VAL A 64 -18.23 4.65 0.48
C VAL A 64 -17.70 5.81 -0.32
N SER A 65 -16.88 6.66 0.32
CA SER A 65 -16.18 7.77 -0.31
C SER A 65 -14.70 7.67 -0.03
N CYS A 66 -13.89 7.54 -1.08
CA CYS A 66 -12.43 7.45 -0.98
C CYS A 66 -11.77 8.71 -1.52
N VAL A 67 -10.69 9.13 -0.88
CA VAL A 67 -9.86 10.27 -1.28
C VAL A 67 -8.38 9.88 -1.18
N VAL A 68 -7.58 10.36 -2.11
CA VAL A 68 -6.13 10.27 -2.06
C VAL A 68 -5.55 11.56 -1.48
N ARG A 69 -4.73 11.38 -0.46
CA ARG A 69 -4.05 12.45 0.27
C ARG A 69 -2.55 12.36 0.04
N VAL A 70 -1.88 13.49 -0.07
CA VAL A 70 -0.41 13.58 -0.20
C VAL A 70 0.19 14.49 0.86
N GLY A 71 1.50 14.41 1.03
CA GLY A 71 2.23 15.25 1.98
C GLY A 71 2.34 14.63 3.38
N SER A 72 3.00 15.35 4.26
CA SER A 72 3.21 14.95 5.66
C SER A 72 3.15 16.22 6.51
N PRO A 73 2.00 16.49 7.15
CA PRO A 73 0.79 15.67 7.24
C PRO A 73 0.01 15.51 5.92
N ALA A 74 -0.69 14.37 5.79
CA ALA A 74 -1.45 14.01 4.59
C ALA A 74 -2.67 14.90 4.38
N GLN A 75 -2.76 15.55 3.19
CA GLN A 75 -3.85 16.46 2.82
C GLN A 75 -4.64 15.92 1.62
N PRO A 76 -5.98 16.02 1.62
CA PRO A 76 -6.81 15.63 0.48
C PRO A 76 -6.35 16.36 -0.79
N THR A 77 -6.03 15.60 -1.83
CA THR A 77 -5.42 16.20 -3.03
C THR A 77 -6.02 15.65 -4.32
N TYR A 78 -6.21 14.35 -4.43
CA TYR A 78 -6.62 13.73 -5.69
C TYR A 78 -7.87 12.91 -5.58
N ASN A 79 -8.69 12.98 -6.63
CA ASN A 79 -9.72 12.02 -6.97
C ASN A 79 -9.08 10.89 -7.76
N VAL A 80 -9.50 9.66 -7.50
CA VAL A 80 -8.99 8.46 -8.16
C VAL A 80 -10.12 7.49 -8.48
N GLU A 81 -9.88 6.62 -9.43
CA GLU A 81 -10.74 5.49 -9.73
C GLU A 81 -9.95 4.17 -9.65
N LEU A 82 -10.64 3.07 -9.42
CA LEU A 82 -10.09 1.74 -9.49
C LEU A 82 -9.81 1.39 -10.96
N MET A 83 -8.56 1.13 -11.28
CA MET A 83 -8.13 0.72 -12.61
C MET A 83 -8.12 -0.81 -12.73
N TYR A 84 -7.64 -1.50 -11.67
CA TYR A 84 -7.54 -2.94 -11.64
C TYR A 84 -7.54 -3.47 -10.21
N ILE A 85 -8.21 -4.59 -10.02
CA ILE A 85 -8.13 -5.47 -8.85
C ILE A 85 -8.29 -6.91 -9.32
N SER A 86 -7.48 -7.84 -8.78
CA SER A 86 -7.57 -9.24 -9.20
C SER A 86 -8.97 -9.82 -8.97
N PRO A 87 -9.64 -10.34 -10.03
CA PRO A 87 -10.91 -11.04 -9.89
C PRO A 87 -10.83 -12.24 -8.95
N ASN A 88 -9.68 -12.95 -8.94
CA ASN A 88 -9.44 -14.06 -8.03
C ASN A 88 -9.44 -13.59 -6.58
N TRP A 89 -8.77 -12.46 -6.29
CA TRP A 89 -8.79 -11.89 -4.95
C TRP A 89 -10.21 -11.53 -4.50
N VAL A 90 -11.00 -10.87 -5.34
CA VAL A 90 -12.38 -10.48 -5.05
C VAL A 90 -13.25 -11.72 -4.76
N LYS A 91 -13.13 -12.75 -5.57
CA LYS A 91 -13.86 -14.03 -5.40
C LYS A 91 -13.54 -14.67 -4.05
N ASP A 92 -12.26 -14.76 -3.70
CA ASP A 92 -11.80 -15.48 -2.52
C ASP A 92 -12.06 -14.71 -1.22
N ASN A 93 -12.10 -13.36 -1.30
CA ASN A 93 -12.21 -12.50 -0.13
C ASN A 93 -13.60 -11.84 0.09
N ARG A 94 -14.57 -12.09 -0.79
CA ARG A 94 -15.93 -11.51 -0.67
C ARG A 94 -16.64 -11.79 0.65
N SER A 95 -16.35 -12.93 1.30
CA SER A 95 -16.94 -13.32 2.58
C SER A 95 -16.32 -12.63 3.78
N VAL A 96 -15.09 -12.09 3.66
CA VAL A 96 -14.34 -11.49 4.77
C VAL A 96 -14.49 -9.97 4.87
N LEU A 97 -15.27 -9.33 3.98
CA LEU A 97 -15.56 -7.89 4.02
C LEU A 97 -16.09 -7.39 5.37
N LYS A 98 -16.74 -8.25 6.13
CA LYS A 98 -17.29 -7.95 7.46
C LYS A 98 -16.42 -8.48 8.60
N SER A 99 -15.30 -9.12 8.29
CA SER A 99 -14.40 -9.63 9.32
C SER A 99 -13.60 -8.49 9.95
N TYR A 100 -13.55 -8.46 11.26
CA TYR A 100 -12.74 -7.49 12.01
C TYR A 100 -11.23 -7.71 11.79
N ASN A 101 -10.82 -8.95 11.57
CA ASN A 101 -9.45 -9.34 11.24
C ASN A 101 -9.45 -10.28 10.04
N PRO A 102 -9.48 -9.75 8.80
CA PRO A 102 -9.41 -10.58 7.63
C PRO A 102 -8.05 -11.28 7.58
N THR A 103 -8.07 -12.59 7.39
CA THR A 103 -6.88 -13.42 7.20
C THR A 103 -6.85 -13.92 5.76
N GLY A 104 -5.69 -13.90 5.12
CA GLY A 104 -5.48 -14.40 3.77
C GLY A 104 -4.01 -14.67 3.52
N THR A 105 -3.69 -15.34 2.39
CA THR A 105 -2.30 -15.59 1.98
C THR A 105 -1.59 -14.34 1.52
N GLY A 106 -2.32 -13.33 1.08
CA GLY A 106 -1.78 -12.14 0.41
C GLY A 106 -1.49 -12.34 -1.08
N GLU A 107 -1.70 -13.54 -1.64
CA GLU A 107 -1.26 -13.92 -3.00
C GLU A 107 -1.67 -12.92 -4.08
N ASN A 108 -2.91 -12.43 -4.06
CA ASN A 108 -3.44 -11.48 -5.05
C ASN A 108 -3.84 -10.14 -4.40
N ASP A 109 -3.27 -9.81 -3.24
CA ASP A 109 -3.64 -8.61 -2.49
C ASP A 109 -2.95 -7.36 -3.04
N PHE A 110 -3.22 -7.04 -4.31
CA PHE A 110 -2.76 -5.81 -4.97
C PHE A 110 -3.85 -5.22 -5.87
N ALA A 111 -3.82 -3.92 -6.04
CA ALA A 111 -4.75 -3.15 -6.87
C ALA A 111 -4.04 -1.92 -7.46
N PHE A 112 -4.53 -1.47 -8.61
CA PHE A 112 -4.06 -0.24 -9.25
C PHE A 112 -5.19 0.78 -9.26
N LEU A 113 -4.86 2.01 -8.89
CA LEU A 113 -5.73 3.16 -9.00
C LEU A 113 -5.16 4.14 -10.02
N ARG A 114 -6.03 4.94 -10.63
CA ARG A 114 -5.64 6.02 -11.53
C ARG A 114 -6.14 7.36 -11.02
N VAL A 115 -5.30 8.36 -11.00
CA VAL A 115 -5.71 9.73 -10.71
C VAL A 115 -6.59 10.26 -11.84
N THR A 116 -7.75 10.83 -11.48
CA THR A 116 -8.73 11.38 -12.43
C THR A 116 -8.88 12.89 -12.34
N GLY A 117 -8.43 13.51 -11.25
CA GLY A 117 -8.50 14.94 -11.05
C GLY A 117 -7.97 15.35 -9.68
N THR A 118 -7.91 16.64 -9.45
CA THR A 118 -7.64 17.24 -8.13
C THR A 118 -8.95 17.48 -7.39
N ILE A 119 -8.89 17.52 -6.06
CA ILE A 119 -10.08 17.81 -5.23
C ILE A 119 -10.61 19.23 -5.49
N ASN A 120 -9.72 20.19 -5.73
CA ASN A 120 -10.06 21.60 -5.92
C ASN A 120 -10.37 21.96 -7.38
N GLY A 121 -10.27 21.02 -8.33
CA GLY A 121 -10.44 21.29 -9.75
C GLY A 121 -9.21 21.89 -10.44
N ASP A 122 -8.07 21.98 -9.75
CA ASP A 122 -6.82 22.45 -10.33
C ASP A 122 -6.32 21.49 -11.42
N LYS A 123 -5.47 22.00 -12.32
CA LYS A 123 -4.83 21.16 -13.34
C LYS A 123 -3.92 20.13 -12.69
N LEU A 124 -4.02 18.87 -13.17
CA LEU A 124 -3.10 17.81 -12.75
C LEU A 124 -1.65 18.17 -13.12
N PRO A 125 -0.67 17.72 -12.32
CA PRO A 125 0.74 17.88 -12.68
C PRO A 125 1.03 17.16 -14.00
N GLU A 126 1.94 17.66 -14.79
CA GLU A 126 2.38 17.04 -16.03
C GLU A 126 3.03 15.68 -15.78
N ASN A 127 3.78 15.57 -14.68
CA ASN A 127 4.40 14.33 -14.23
C ASN A 127 4.21 14.19 -12.71
N PHE A 128 3.73 13.03 -12.29
CA PHE A 128 3.67 12.65 -10.88
C PHE A 128 5.05 12.17 -10.39
N PRO A 129 5.44 12.46 -9.13
CA PRO A 129 6.60 11.79 -8.52
C PRO A 129 6.29 10.29 -8.41
N TYR A 130 7.24 9.42 -8.75
CA TYR A 130 7.02 7.97 -8.74
C TYR A 130 8.26 7.19 -8.37
N VAL A 131 8.10 5.96 -7.91
CA VAL A 131 9.16 4.98 -7.72
C VAL A 131 9.06 3.93 -8.81
N VAL A 132 10.19 3.65 -9.48
CA VAL A 132 10.23 2.71 -10.60
C VAL A 132 10.02 1.28 -10.09
N PRO A 133 9.04 0.51 -10.61
CA PRO A 133 8.88 -0.90 -10.27
C PRO A 133 10.10 -1.73 -10.68
N ASN A 134 10.60 -2.54 -9.75
CA ASN A 134 11.67 -3.48 -9.98
C ASN A 134 11.14 -4.91 -9.91
N ILE A 135 11.04 -5.56 -11.06
CA ILE A 135 10.48 -6.90 -11.23
C ILE A 135 11.54 -8.01 -11.18
N ARG A 136 12.71 -7.73 -10.61
CA ARG A 136 13.78 -8.74 -10.51
C ARG A 136 13.32 -9.94 -9.70
N GLU A 137 13.67 -11.14 -10.20
CA GLU A 137 13.32 -12.42 -9.57
C GLU A 137 14.28 -12.85 -8.45
N TYR A 138 15.44 -12.20 -8.35
CA TYR A 138 16.44 -12.48 -7.33
C TYR A 138 16.57 -11.31 -6.37
N ILE A 139 16.44 -11.60 -5.07
CA ILE A 139 16.59 -10.64 -3.97
C ILE A 139 17.46 -11.32 -2.91
N GLU A 140 18.49 -10.62 -2.42
CA GLU A 140 19.40 -11.18 -1.42
C GLU A 140 18.83 -11.02 0.00
N LYS A 141 19.02 -12.06 0.85
CA LYS A 141 18.83 -11.90 2.30
C LYS A 141 19.86 -10.89 2.83
N LYS A 142 19.43 -10.09 3.81
CA LYS A 142 20.21 -8.97 4.39
C LYS A 142 20.45 -7.80 3.44
N GLU A 143 19.83 -7.80 2.25
CA GLU A 143 19.83 -6.60 1.43
C GLU A 143 19.15 -5.45 2.19
N PRO A 144 19.83 -4.29 2.35
CA PRO A 144 19.24 -3.15 3.04
C PRO A 144 18.17 -2.50 2.18
N VAL A 145 17.02 -2.20 2.79
CA VAL A 145 15.87 -1.59 2.16
C VAL A 145 15.29 -0.47 3.03
N LEU A 146 14.61 0.46 2.39
CA LEU A 146 13.81 1.49 3.01
C LEU A 146 12.33 1.07 2.98
N LEU A 147 11.69 1.06 4.15
CA LEU A 147 10.25 0.97 4.28
C LEU A 147 9.67 2.37 4.41
N VAL A 148 8.62 2.68 3.64
CA VAL A 148 7.94 3.98 3.70
C VAL A 148 6.44 3.77 3.63
N SER A 149 5.68 4.38 4.57
CA SER A 149 4.21 4.25 4.61
C SER A 149 3.55 5.40 5.38
N TYR A 150 2.22 5.36 5.47
CA TYR A 150 1.39 6.18 6.36
C TYR A 150 0.82 5.33 7.51
N PRO A 151 1.60 5.04 8.55
CA PRO A 151 1.13 4.22 9.67
C PRO A 151 0.10 4.99 10.49
N ALA A 152 -1.06 4.38 10.75
CA ALA A 152 -2.19 4.99 11.47
C ALA A 152 -2.57 4.23 12.76
N GLY A 153 -1.88 3.13 13.07
CA GLY A 153 -2.31 2.14 14.07
C GLY A 153 -2.41 2.65 15.50
N PHE A 154 -1.66 3.69 15.88
CA PHE A 154 -1.70 4.30 17.20
C PHE A 154 -2.46 5.63 17.24
N LEU A 155 -3.03 6.06 16.12
CA LEU A 155 -3.73 7.33 16.01
C LEU A 155 -5.23 7.13 16.19
N GLY A 156 -5.87 8.02 16.96
CA GLY A 156 -7.33 8.12 16.97
C GLY A 156 -7.89 8.72 15.67
N GLY A 157 -9.17 8.52 15.40
CA GLY A 157 -9.79 8.91 14.13
C GLY A 157 -9.54 10.38 13.72
N GLN A 158 -9.61 11.34 14.66
CA GLN A 158 -9.31 12.75 14.35
C GLN A 158 -7.84 12.97 13.98
N SER A 159 -6.90 12.29 14.64
CA SER A 159 -5.47 12.38 14.31
C SER A 159 -5.17 11.78 12.95
N ILE A 160 -5.86 10.71 12.54
CA ILE A 160 -5.75 10.15 11.19
C ILE A 160 -6.21 11.16 10.15
N LEU A 161 -7.24 11.93 10.44
CA LEU A 161 -7.77 12.94 9.52
C LEU A 161 -6.87 14.16 9.39
N GLN A 162 -6.22 14.61 10.46
CA GLN A 162 -5.54 15.90 10.53
C GLN A 162 -4.02 15.82 10.57
N ASN A 163 -3.45 14.79 11.20
CA ASN A 163 -2.02 14.71 11.53
C ASN A 163 -1.36 13.39 11.08
N LEU A 164 -1.88 12.73 10.04
CA LEU A 164 -1.27 11.52 9.54
C LEU A 164 0.00 11.85 8.77
N ASN A 165 1.13 11.37 9.26
CA ASN A 165 2.44 11.64 8.69
C ASN A 165 3.07 10.37 8.09
N ILE A 166 3.93 10.58 7.09
CA ILE A 166 4.75 9.51 6.53
C ILE A 166 5.80 9.10 7.57
N ALA A 167 5.94 7.79 7.78
CA ALA A 167 7.05 7.19 8.51
C ALA A 167 7.93 6.39 7.57
N SER A 168 9.22 6.40 7.86
CA SER A 168 10.23 5.65 7.12
C SER A 168 11.12 4.90 8.09
N SER A 169 11.61 3.73 7.69
CA SER A 169 12.56 2.95 8.47
C SER A 169 13.50 2.18 7.54
N ILE A 170 14.79 2.25 7.82
CA ILE A 170 15.79 1.40 7.15
C ILE A 170 15.79 0.07 7.87
N THR A 171 15.71 -1.01 7.11
CA THR A 171 15.77 -2.39 7.58
C THR A 171 16.48 -3.25 6.55
N GLU A 172 16.39 -4.56 6.69
CA GLU A 172 16.94 -5.52 5.73
C GLU A 172 15.92 -6.61 5.40
N ILE A 173 16.08 -7.24 4.25
CA ILE A 173 15.33 -8.44 3.87
C ILE A 173 15.75 -9.57 4.80
N GLN A 174 14.84 -10.03 5.65
CA GLN A 174 15.11 -11.09 6.61
C GLN A 174 14.93 -12.47 6.00
N ASP A 175 13.81 -12.65 5.28
CA ASP A 175 13.48 -13.89 4.62
C ASP A 175 12.57 -13.63 3.40
N TYR A 176 12.31 -14.68 2.63
CA TYR A 176 11.38 -14.64 1.50
C TYR A 176 10.57 -15.93 1.44
N PHE A 177 9.38 -15.84 0.87
CA PHE A 177 8.41 -16.92 0.77
C PHE A 177 7.85 -17.00 -0.64
N THR A 178 7.34 -18.17 -0.96
CA THR A 178 6.66 -18.45 -2.23
C THR A 178 5.20 -18.85 -1.99
N PHE A 179 4.31 -18.49 -2.90
CA PHE A 179 2.96 -19.00 -2.94
C PHE A 179 2.92 -20.35 -3.68
N LYS A 180 3.59 -20.40 -4.85
CA LYS A 180 3.61 -21.60 -5.71
C LYS A 180 4.95 -21.64 -6.47
N GLY A 181 5.73 -22.70 -6.23
CA GLY A 181 6.96 -22.94 -6.96
C GLY A 181 8.20 -22.21 -6.42
N PRO A 182 9.31 -22.18 -7.16
CA PRO A 182 10.60 -21.69 -6.69
C PRO A 182 10.79 -20.19 -6.91
N THR A 183 9.74 -19.38 -6.75
CA THR A 183 9.76 -17.93 -6.97
C THR A 183 9.79 -17.16 -5.65
N ILE A 184 10.30 -15.94 -5.65
CA ILE A 184 10.21 -15.04 -4.50
C ILE A 184 8.94 -14.20 -4.64
N ASP A 185 7.90 -14.52 -3.85
CA ASP A 185 6.59 -13.90 -3.96
C ASP A 185 6.33 -12.92 -2.80
N LEU A 186 6.85 -13.22 -1.61
CA LEU A 186 6.76 -12.36 -0.44
C LEU A 186 8.14 -12.15 0.18
N LEU A 187 8.36 -10.95 0.69
CA LEU A 187 9.52 -10.58 1.52
C LEU A 187 9.10 -10.44 2.97
N SER A 188 9.93 -10.94 3.88
CA SER A 188 9.90 -10.59 5.30
C SER A 188 10.90 -9.47 5.54
N VAL A 189 10.46 -8.36 6.14
CA VAL A 189 11.24 -7.13 6.29
C VAL A 189 11.35 -6.64 7.73
N GLY A 190 11.11 -7.51 8.70
CA GLY A 190 11.32 -7.24 10.12
C GLY A 190 10.41 -6.18 10.74
N GLY A 191 10.35 -6.18 12.06
CA GLY A 191 9.54 -5.24 12.85
C GLY A 191 10.17 -3.85 12.95
N THR A 192 9.42 -2.84 12.53
CA THR A 192 9.83 -1.44 12.60
C THR A 192 8.65 -0.57 13.04
N ILE A 193 8.88 0.75 13.19
CA ILE A 193 7.81 1.73 13.43
C ILE A 193 6.73 1.69 12.35
N VAL A 194 7.06 1.20 11.16
CA VAL A 194 6.14 1.02 10.03
C VAL A 194 5.20 -0.18 10.23
N SER A 195 5.47 -1.08 11.18
CA SER A 195 4.66 -2.29 11.45
C SER A 195 3.33 -1.98 12.15
N GLN A 196 2.47 -1.20 11.50
CA GLN A 196 1.20 -0.71 12.05
C GLN A 196 0.07 -0.75 11.02
N LYS A 197 -1.18 -0.71 11.50
CA LYS A 197 -2.36 -0.48 10.64
C LYS A 197 -2.15 0.82 9.83
N GLY A 198 -2.57 0.83 8.58
CA GLY A 198 -2.35 1.94 7.65
C GLY A 198 -1.09 1.79 6.79
N SER A 199 -0.13 0.96 7.20
CA SER A 199 1.07 0.70 6.42
C SER A 199 0.85 -0.19 5.20
N SER A 200 -0.28 -0.91 5.13
CA SER A 200 -0.68 -1.68 3.94
C SER A 200 -0.62 -0.82 2.68
N GLY A 201 0.02 -1.33 1.63
CA GLY A 201 0.31 -0.61 0.38
C GLY A 201 1.57 0.26 0.43
N GLY A 202 2.24 0.35 1.60
CA GLY A 202 3.51 1.04 1.75
C GLY A 202 4.64 0.40 0.94
N ALA A 203 5.65 1.20 0.60
CA ALA A 203 6.72 0.82 -0.30
C ALA A 203 7.89 0.13 0.42
N VAL A 204 8.43 -0.92 -0.20
CA VAL A 204 9.75 -1.49 0.07
C VAL A 204 10.66 -1.06 -1.06
N VAL A 205 11.63 -0.19 -0.78
CA VAL A 205 12.47 0.49 -1.78
C VAL A 205 13.94 0.11 -1.58
N ASP A 206 14.62 -0.23 -2.66
CA ASP A 206 16.05 -0.53 -2.63
C ASP A 206 16.92 0.74 -2.66
N LYS A 207 18.22 0.56 -2.53
CA LYS A 207 19.20 1.65 -2.56
C LYS A 207 19.26 2.44 -3.89
N PHE A 208 18.63 1.94 -4.94
CA PHE A 208 18.57 2.57 -6.26
C PHE A 208 17.25 3.32 -6.51
N VAL A 209 16.44 3.53 -5.45
CA VAL A 209 15.10 4.13 -5.52
C VAL A 209 14.15 3.28 -6.38
N SER A 210 14.28 1.95 -6.34
CA SER A 210 13.41 1.04 -7.08
C SER A 210 12.46 0.32 -6.12
N LEU A 211 11.19 0.18 -6.51
CA LEU A 211 10.15 -0.48 -5.74
C LEU A 211 10.29 -2.00 -5.85
N LEU A 212 10.66 -2.67 -4.77
CA LEU A 212 10.77 -4.13 -4.71
C LEU A 212 9.45 -4.82 -4.36
N GLY A 213 8.63 -4.15 -3.56
CA GLY A 213 7.37 -4.72 -3.08
C GLY A 213 6.50 -3.70 -2.38
N ILE A 214 5.26 -4.10 -2.10
CA ILE A 214 4.32 -3.34 -1.28
C ILE A 214 3.96 -4.11 -0.01
N ILE A 215 3.91 -3.43 1.12
CA ILE A 215 3.54 -4.00 2.42
C ILE A 215 2.08 -4.49 2.34
N SER A 216 1.84 -5.76 2.68
CA SER A 216 0.51 -6.37 2.64
C SER A 216 0.01 -6.76 4.03
N THR A 217 0.81 -7.50 4.78
CA THR A 217 0.40 -8.07 6.06
C THR A 217 1.42 -7.82 7.16
N SER A 218 0.97 -7.81 8.41
CA SER A 218 1.84 -7.89 9.58
C SER A 218 1.43 -9.07 10.45
N SER A 219 2.41 -9.74 11.06
CA SER A 219 2.13 -10.72 12.11
C SER A 219 1.57 -10.04 13.37
N ASN A 220 0.90 -10.83 14.22
CA ASN A 220 0.50 -10.36 15.53
C ASN A 220 1.73 -10.23 16.45
N GLY A 221 1.79 -9.15 17.20
CA GLY A 221 2.82 -8.90 18.21
C GLY A 221 2.41 -7.73 19.09
N ASP A 222 2.79 -7.78 20.36
CA ASP A 222 2.43 -6.75 21.36
C ASP A 222 3.15 -5.42 21.07
N THR A 223 4.34 -5.49 20.52
CA THR A 223 5.13 -4.32 20.12
C THR A 223 5.43 -4.32 18.63
N THR A 224 5.74 -3.15 18.05
CA THR A 224 6.12 -3.03 16.63
C THR A 224 7.37 -3.82 16.27
N SER A 225 8.31 -3.96 17.20
CA SER A 225 9.55 -4.74 17.00
C SER A 225 9.31 -6.26 16.95
N GLN A 226 8.19 -6.74 17.50
CA GLN A 226 7.80 -8.15 17.47
C GLN A 226 6.94 -8.51 16.26
N ARG A 227 6.47 -7.49 15.51
CA ARG A 227 5.64 -7.70 14.32
C ARG A 227 6.52 -7.88 13.10
N GLU A 228 6.37 -9.00 12.44
CA GLU A 228 6.95 -9.23 11.12
C GLU A 228 6.09 -8.58 10.06
N LEU A 229 6.69 -7.74 9.20
CA LEU A 229 6.05 -7.23 8.02
C LEU A 229 6.33 -8.13 6.81
N ARG A 230 5.29 -8.38 6.02
CA ARG A 230 5.41 -9.07 4.74
C ARG A 230 5.01 -8.13 3.61
N ALA A 231 5.80 -8.16 2.57
CA ALA A 231 5.56 -7.37 1.37
C ALA A 231 5.45 -8.28 0.14
N ILE A 232 4.44 -8.04 -0.70
CA ILE A 232 4.29 -8.72 -1.99
C ILE A 232 5.32 -8.13 -2.94
N THR A 233 6.10 -8.99 -3.62
CA THR A 233 7.12 -8.54 -4.57
C THR A 233 6.52 -8.02 -5.87
N LEU A 234 7.18 -7.04 -6.50
CA LEU A 234 6.79 -6.58 -7.84
C LEU A 234 6.98 -7.68 -8.90
N ALA A 235 7.92 -8.60 -8.69
CA ALA A 235 8.09 -9.77 -9.54
C ALA A 235 6.83 -10.66 -9.52
N HIS A 236 6.29 -10.95 -8.32
CA HIS A 236 5.04 -11.70 -8.18
C HIS A 236 3.85 -10.97 -8.83
N ILE A 237 3.68 -9.68 -8.57
CA ILE A 237 2.61 -8.88 -9.17
C ILE A 237 2.70 -8.94 -10.70
N ASN A 238 3.90 -8.77 -11.27
CA ASN A 238 4.12 -8.85 -12.71
C ASN A 238 3.74 -10.22 -13.29
N ARG A 239 4.10 -11.33 -12.61
CA ARG A 239 3.70 -12.68 -13.04
C ARG A 239 2.19 -12.87 -12.98
N ALA A 240 1.55 -12.43 -11.89
CA ALA A 240 0.09 -12.54 -11.72
C ALA A 240 -0.68 -11.82 -12.84
N LEU A 241 -0.24 -10.61 -13.22
CA LEU A 241 -0.85 -9.84 -14.32
C LEU A 241 -0.69 -10.48 -15.71
N GLN A 242 0.27 -11.38 -15.91
CA GLN A 242 0.46 -12.10 -17.19
C GLN A 242 -0.43 -13.32 -17.33
N ILE A 243 -1.00 -13.81 -16.24
CA ILE A 243 -1.82 -15.04 -16.19
C ILE A 243 -3.32 -14.72 -16.23
N GLU A 244 -3.71 -13.51 -15.83
CA GLU A 244 -5.09 -13.00 -15.86
C GLU A 244 -5.43 -12.29 -17.18
#